data_5143d7762cef9139f3ca41e8361526c7
#
_entry.id   5143d7762cef9139f3ca41e8361526c7
#
_cell.length_a   1.000
_cell.length_b   1.000
_cell.length_c   1.000
_cell.angle_alpha   90.00
_cell.angle_beta   90.00
_cell.angle_gamma   90.00
#
_symmetry.space_group_name_H-M   'P 1'
#
loop_
_entity.id
_entity.type
_entity.pdbx_description
1 polymer ?
#
loop_
_entity_poly.entity_id
_entity_poly.type
_entity_poly.pdbx_seq_one_letter_code
_entity_poly.pdbx_strand_id
1 'polypeptide(L)'
;MRKVLMFLSTALLLAILSLSFTGLDLKAKAASDLYPLPAPIIDVFPDDGLAKDMAKNLNKDSVNDVIDQDDLDALTGLGFETSTITNDSMQLLERAMFNNVTDVSIMEFGAKLTEFPDITTIPHLKTLFFADPPGRLTRNLSLPNYQNYPEMDTITMSGNNLIGSIPDFTGMPALKQLYMSEMLITSDELPNFNNIPLLITLDLSSNQLTTIPDFQNIPNLTFLDLNANLLTNTPDFQNLPKL
;
A
#
# COMPACT_ATOMS: atom_id res chain seq x y z
N MET A 1 53.28 -30.00 -5.35
CA MET A 1 52.52 -29.34 -4.31
C MET A 1 52.19 -27.90 -4.75
N ARG A 2 51.25 -27.71 -5.66
CA ARG A 2 50.73 -26.39 -6.07
C ARG A 2 49.49 -26.60 -6.96
N LYS A 3 48.37 -27.07 -6.39
CA LYS A 3 47.05 -27.08 -7.08
C LYS A 3 45.87 -27.34 -6.10
N VAL A 4 45.85 -26.71 -4.92
CA VAL A 4 44.71 -26.83 -3.98
C VAL A 4 44.21 -25.49 -3.43
N LEU A 5 44.65 -24.34 -3.98
CA LEU A 5 44.33 -23.05 -3.39
C LEU A 5 43.50 -22.12 -4.30
N MET A 6 42.61 -22.66 -5.13
CA MET A 6 41.81 -21.81 -6.04
C MET A 6 40.32 -22.13 -6.12
N PHE A 7 39.77 -22.87 -5.16
CA PHE A 7 38.30 -23.16 -5.14
C PHE A 7 37.55 -22.75 -3.86
N LEU A 8 38.20 -21.96 -2.99
CA LEU A 8 37.58 -21.52 -1.72
C LEU A 8 37.13 -20.05 -1.71
N SER A 9 37.31 -19.27 -2.80
CA SER A 9 36.98 -17.84 -2.82
C SER A 9 35.59 -17.49 -3.35
N THR A 10 34.94 -18.36 -4.11
CA THR A 10 33.59 -18.08 -4.68
C THR A 10 32.44 -18.57 -3.80
N ALA A 11 32.63 -19.62 -3.03
CA ALA A 11 31.62 -20.10 -2.08
C ALA A 11 31.53 -19.23 -0.81
N LEU A 12 32.64 -18.59 -0.40
CA LEU A 12 32.66 -17.71 0.77
C LEU A 12 32.10 -16.31 0.50
N LEU A 13 32.13 -15.84 -0.77
CA LEU A 13 31.51 -14.56 -1.14
C LEU A 13 29.99 -14.66 -1.27
N LEU A 14 29.45 -15.82 -1.61
CA LEU A 14 28.02 -16.11 -1.62
C LEU A 14 27.44 -16.35 -0.23
N ALA A 15 28.26 -16.81 0.74
CA ALA A 15 27.82 -17.03 2.11
C ALA A 15 27.83 -15.76 2.98
N ILE A 16 28.55 -14.71 2.60
CA ILE A 16 28.59 -13.43 3.34
C ILE A 16 27.44 -12.50 2.91
N LEU A 17 26.85 -12.70 1.73
CA LEU A 17 25.62 -12.00 1.31
C LEU A 17 24.32 -12.60 1.88
N SER A 18 24.39 -13.76 2.55
CA SER A 18 23.20 -14.42 3.11
C SER A 18 23.00 -14.23 4.62
N LEU A 19 23.83 -13.42 5.31
CA LEU A 19 23.83 -13.35 6.77
C LEU A 19 23.55 -11.95 7.38
N SER A 20 22.99 -11.01 6.64
CA SER A 20 22.69 -9.69 7.19
C SER A 20 21.34 -9.10 6.83
N PHE A 21 20.35 -9.90 6.40
CA PHE A 21 18.96 -9.45 6.24
C PHE A 21 17.95 -10.51 6.74
N THR A 22 18.01 -10.81 8.03
CA THR A 22 16.87 -11.46 8.72
C THR A 22 15.86 -10.36 9.05
N GLY A 23 14.92 -10.10 8.12
CA GLY A 23 13.80 -9.19 8.37
C GLY A 23 13.16 -8.56 7.16
N LEU A 24 13.75 -8.63 5.99
CA LEU A 24 13.13 -8.14 4.75
C LEU A 24 13.19 -9.25 3.70
N ASP A 25 12.28 -10.21 3.77
CA ASP A 25 11.87 -10.97 2.59
C ASP A 25 11.02 -10.04 1.69
N LEU A 26 11.65 -9.00 1.13
CA LEU A 26 11.24 -8.47 -0.14
C LEU A 26 11.41 -9.64 -1.11
N LYS A 27 10.34 -10.39 -1.36
CA LYS A 27 10.28 -11.27 -2.52
C LYS A 27 10.36 -10.36 -3.73
N ALA A 28 11.59 -9.98 -4.10
CA ALA A 28 11.84 -9.42 -5.41
C ALA A 28 11.23 -10.41 -6.39
N LYS A 29 10.17 -9.99 -7.09
CA LYS A 29 9.53 -10.82 -8.11
C LYS A 29 10.63 -11.28 -9.05
N ALA A 30 10.70 -12.58 -9.35
CA ALA A 30 11.69 -13.10 -10.28
C ALA A 30 11.48 -12.42 -11.63
N ALA A 31 12.57 -11.99 -12.30
CA ALA A 31 12.48 -11.35 -13.61
C ALA A 31 11.73 -12.22 -14.65
N SER A 32 11.65 -13.54 -14.43
CA SER A 32 10.87 -14.49 -15.24
C SER A 32 9.35 -14.33 -15.11
N ASP A 33 8.86 -13.62 -14.08
CA ASP A 33 7.44 -13.44 -13.80
C ASP A 33 6.91 -12.12 -14.40
N LEU A 34 7.82 -11.26 -14.85
CA LEU A 34 7.47 -9.99 -15.50
C LEU A 34 7.16 -10.22 -16.99
N TYR A 35 6.27 -9.40 -17.52
CA TYR A 35 6.00 -9.42 -18.96
C TYR A 35 7.19 -8.85 -19.73
N PRO A 36 7.64 -9.50 -20.83
CA PRO A 36 8.80 -9.03 -21.59
C PRO A 36 8.49 -7.69 -22.29
N LEU A 37 9.39 -6.73 -22.10
CA LEU A 37 9.32 -5.41 -22.74
C LEU A 37 10.43 -5.29 -23.81
N PRO A 38 10.24 -4.47 -24.89
CA PRO A 38 9.09 -3.60 -25.14
C PRO A 38 7.85 -4.35 -25.66
N ALA A 39 6.64 -3.86 -25.31
CA ALA A 39 5.38 -4.47 -25.72
C ALA A 39 4.23 -3.43 -25.71
N PRO A 40 3.12 -3.67 -26.45
CA PRO A 40 1.90 -2.88 -26.34
C PRO A 40 1.35 -2.89 -24.91
N ILE A 41 0.79 -1.77 -24.45
CA ILE A 41 0.22 -1.64 -23.11
C ILE A 41 -0.82 -2.73 -22.84
N ILE A 42 -1.72 -3.00 -23.81
CA ILE A 42 -2.76 -4.02 -23.66
C ILE A 42 -2.21 -5.45 -23.51
N ASP A 43 -1.03 -5.72 -24.05
CA ASP A 43 -0.40 -7.03 -23.89
C ASP A 43 0.25 -7.18 -22.50
N VAL A 44 0.80 -6.09 -21.97
CA VAL A 44 1.34 -6.06 -20.59
C VAL A 44 0.20 -6.14 -19.59
N PHE A 45 -0.85 -5.35 -19.78
CA PHE A 45 -2.01 -5.25 -18.90
C PHE A 45 -3.30 -5.63 -19.66
N PRO A 46 -3.59 -6.94 -19.83
CA PRO A 46 -4.69 -7.44 -20.66
C PRO A 46 -6.08 -7.28 -19.97
N ASP A 47 -6.38 -6.09 -19.53
CA ASP A 47 -7.66 -5.63 -19.04
C ASP A 47 -7.92 -4.24 -19.62
N ASP A 48 -9.06 -4.06 -20.27
CA ASP A 48 -9.39 -2.82 -21.01
C ASP A 48 -9.41 -1.58 -20.10
N GLY A 49 -9.86 -1.70 -18.87
CA GLY A 49 -9.93 -0.61 -17.90
C GLY A 49 -8.53 -0.23 -17.43
N LEU A 50 -7.78 -1.22 -16.96
CA LEU A 50 -6.41 -1.04 -16.50
C LEU A 50 -5.49 -0.53 -17.62
N ALA A 51 -5.58 -1.10 -18.84
CA ALA A 51 -4.77 -0.66 -19.96
C ALA A 51 -5.03 0.81 -20.33
N LYS A 52 -6.29 1.27 -20.25
CA LYS A 52 -6.64 2.69 -20.47
C LYS A 52 -6.07 3.61 -19.40
N ASP A 53 -6.16 3.22 -18.13
CA ASP A 53 -5.57 4.00 -17.05
C ASP A 53 -4.05 3.99 -17.16
N MET A 54 -3.41 2.89 -17.53
CA MET A 54 -1.98 2.82 -17.78
C MET A 54 -1.56 3.69 -18.99
N ALA A 55 -2.31 3.68 -20.09
CA ALA A 55 -2.04 4.58 -21.20
C ALA A 55 -2.08 6.06 -20.78
N LYS A 56 -3.07 6.43 -19.93
CA LYS A 56 -3.19 7.78 -19.38
C LYS A 56 -2.00 8.13 -18.46
N ASN A 57 -1.64 7.26 -17.54
CA ASN A 57 -0.48 7.45 -16.66
C ASN A 57 0.82 7.64 -17.47
N LEU A 58 1.00 6.87 -18.54
CA LEU A 58 2.17 6.89 -19.41
C LEU A 58 2.12 8.00 -20.48
N ASN A 59 1.06 8.81 -20.51
CA ASN A 59 0.83 9.84 -21.52
C ASN A 59 0.91 9.30 -22.97
N LYS A 60 0.31 8.13 -23.17
CA LYS A 60 0.18 7.46 -24.47
C LYS A 60 -1.24 7.66 -25.02
N ASP A 61 -1.37 7.72 -26.35
CA ASP A 61 -2.65 7.98 -27.03
C ASP A 61 -3.53 6.73 -27.14
N SER A 62 -2.92 5.54 -27.06
CA SER A 62 -3.58 4.27 -27.29
C SER A 62 -3.07 3.16 -26.38
N VAL A 63 -3.94 2.22 -26.02
CA VAL A 63 -3.55 0.98 -25.34
C VAL A 63 -2.69 0.06 -26.22
N ASN A 64 -2.62 0.32 -27.53
CA ASN A 64 -1.76 -0.40 -28.47
C ASN A 64 -0.36 0.22 -28.61
N ASP A 65 -0.11 1.36 -27.96
CA ASP A 65 1.21 1.97 -27.97
C ASP A 65 2.20 1.08 -27.23
N VAL A 66 3.38 0.96 -27.81
CA VAL A 66 4.46 0.15 -27.26
C VAL A 66 5.14 0.93 -26.13
N ILE A 67 5.38 0.23 -25.04
CA ILE A 67 6.13 0.74 -23.87
C ILE A 67 7.35 -0.13 -23.60
N ASP A 68 8.33 0.47 -22.99
CA ASP A 68 9.52 -0.19 -22.48
C ASP A 68 9.73 0.09 -20.98
N GLN A 69 10.85 -0.35 -20.43
CA GLN A 69 11.14 -0.13 -19.00
C GLN A 69 11.43 1.35 -18.70
N ASP A 70 12.00 2.10 -19.65
CA ASP A 70 12.26 3.53 -19.46
C ASP A 70 10.95 4.33 -19.35
N ASP A 71 9.90 3.95 -20.12
CA ASP A 71 8.55 4.52 -19.97
C ASP A 71 8.00 4.27 -18.55
N LEU A 72 8.16 3.07 -18.00
CA LEU A 72 7.71 2.72 -16.65
C LEU A 72 8.54 3.41 -15.56
N ASP A 73 9.84 3.54 -15.78
CA ASP A 73 10.78 4.21 -14.85
C ASP A 73 10.60 5.75 -14.84
N ALA A 74 9.96 6.31 -15.87
CA ALA A 74 9.59 7.72 -15.88
C ALA A 74 8.40 8.04 -14.94
N LEU A 75 7.63 7.02 -14.53
CA LEU A 75 6.47 7.20 -13.64
C LEU A 75 6.93 7.40 -12.20
N THR A 76 6.37 8.40 -11.54
CA THR A 76 6.52 8.63 -10.09
C THR A 76 5.23 8.38 -9.31
N GLY A 77 4.10 8.32 -10.00
CA GLY A 77 2.80 8.02 -9.42
C GLY A 77 1.93 7.25 -10.40
N LEU A 78 0.96 6.51 -9.86
CA LEU A 78 -0.07 5.79 -10.61
C LEU A 78 -1.46 6.25 -10.16
N GLY A 79 -2.28 6.67 -11.10
CA GLY A 79 -3.68 7.01 -10.88
C GLY A 79 -4.60 6.04 -11.62
N PHE A 80 -5.61 5.52 -10.92
CA PHE A 80 -6.63 4.63 -11.47
C PHE A 80 -8.01 5.25 -11.26
N GLU A 81 -8.73 5.52 -12.35
CA GLU A 81 -10.03 6.21 -12.34
C GLU A 81 -11.14 5.39 -13.01
N THR A 82 -10.79 4.25 -13.62
CA THR A 82 -11.76 3.48 -14.40
C THR A 82 -12.65 2.62 -13.52
N SER A 83 -13.96 2.85 -13.55
CA SER A 83 -14.97 2.12 -12.76
C SER A 83 -15.08 0.61 -13.07
N THR A 84 -14.34 0.10 -14.04
CA THR A 84 -14.32 -1.30 -14.46
C THR A 84 -13.21 -2.13 -13.84
N ILE A 85 -12.24 -1.51 -13.15
CA ILE A 85 -11.14 -2.20 -12.49
C ILE A 85 -11.67 -3.16 -11.43
N THR A 86 -11.15 -4.38 -11.41
CA THR A 86 -11.46 -5.46 -10.48
C THR A 86 -10.22 -5.84 -9.67
N ASN A 87 -10.37 -6.72 -8.68
CA ASN A 87 -9.22 -7.30 -7.97
C ASN A 87 -8.25 -7.99 -8.95
N ASP A 88 -8.78 -8.73 -9.93
CA ASP A 88 -7.96 -9.41 -10.95
C ASP A 88 -7.22 -8.40 -11.83
N SER A 89 -7.87 -7.28 -12.21
CA SER A 89 -7.23 -6.21 -12.98
C SER A 89 -6.02 -5.64 -12.22
N MET A 90 -6.17 -5.36 -10.92
CA MET A 90 -5.08 -4.81 -10.11
C MET A 90 -3.91 -5.78 -9.94
N GLN A 91 -4.15 -7.10 -9.91
CA GLN A 91 -3.08 -8.10 -9.89
C GLN A 91 -2.21 -8.09 -11.14
N LEU A 92 -2.72 -7.58 -12.27
CA LEU A 92 -1.92 -7.44 -13.49
C LEU A 92 -0.78 -6.41 -13.36
N LEU A 93 -0.84 -5.50 -12.37
CA LEU A 93 0.29 -4.61 -12.07
C LEU A 93 1.55 -5.39 -11.70
N GLU A 94 1.39 -6.60 -11.17
CA GLU A 94 2.51 -7.51 -10.87
C GLU A 94 3.29 -7.96 -12.13
N ARG A 95 2.82 -7.64 -13.33
CA ARG A 95 3.49 -8.01 -14.59
C ARG A 95 4.59 -7.03 -15.04
N ALA A 96 4.72 -5.90 -14.35
CA ALA A 96 5.70 -4.86 -14.67
C ALA A 96 6.36 -4.34 -13.39
N MET A 97 7.60 -3.87 -13.49
CA MET A 97 8.30 -3.20 -12.39
C MET A 97 8.10 -1.69 -12.46
N PHE A 98 7.80 -1.08 -11.33
CA PHE A 98 7.59 0.36 -11.18
C PHE A 98 8.64 0.93 -10.21
N ASN A 99 9.89 1.02 -10.69
CA ASN A 99 11.07 1.31 -9.85
C ASN A 99 11.02 2.69 -9.18
N ASN A 100 10.35 3.67 -9.77
CA ASN A 100 10.34 5.05 -9.29
C ASN A 100 8.96 5.51 -8.80
N VAL A 101 7.95 4.66 -8.85
CA VAL A 101 6.61 4.99 -8.35
C VAL A 101 6.64 5.04 -6.83
N THR A 102 6.21 6.17 -6.28
CA THR A 102 6.08 6.41 -4.83
C THR A 102 4.64 6.63 -4.40
N ASP A 103 3.75 6.92 -5.33
CA ASP A 103 2.37 7.32 -5.04
C ASP A 103 1.39 6.47 -5.86
N VAL A 104 0.40 5.89 -5.20
CA VAL A 104 -0.70 5.19 -5.87
C VAL A 104 -2.02 5.79 -5.42
N SER A 105 -2.82 6.21 -6.38
CA SER A 105 -4.15 6.77 -6.17
C SER A 105 -5.17 5.96 -6.93
N ILE A 106 -6.16 5.47 -6.21
CA ILE A 106 -7.27 4.74 -6.78
C ILE A 106 -8.56 5.52 -6.45
N MET A 107 -9.19 6.13 -7.44
CA MET A 107 -10.34 7.02 -7.31
C MET A 107 -11.55 6.53 -8.11
N GLU A 108 -12.75 6.92 -7.68
CA GLU A 108 -14.04 6.64 -8.36
C GLU A 108 -14.27 5.17 -8.74
N PHE A 109 -14.60 4.39 -7.77
CA PHE A 109 -14.71 2.96 -7.96
C PHE A 109 -16.11 2.50 -8.35
N GLY A 110 -16.19 1.78 -9.43
CA GLY A 110 -17.28 0.82 -9.61
C GLY A 110 -17.16 -0.27 -8.54
N ALA A 111 -18.27 -0.84 -8.11
CA ALA A 111 -18.44 -1.79 -7.01
C ALA A 111 -17.67 -3.14 -7.16
N LYS A 112 -16.58 -3.19 -7.91
CA LYS A 112 -15.89 -4.43 -8.28
C LYS A 112 -14.57 -4.67 -7.55
N LEU A 113 -13.95 -3.63 -6.99
CA LEU A 113 -12.76 -3.78 -6.16
C LEU A 113 -13.19 -4.00 -4.71
N THR A 114 -13.08 -5.20 -4.21
CA THR A 114 -13.47 -5.60 -2.85
C THR A 114 -12.27 -5.89 -1.95
N GLU A 115 -11.08 -5.88 -2.53
CA GLU A 115 -9.82 -6.16 -1.86
C GLU A 115 -8.77 -5.18 -2.36
N PHE A 116 -7.98 -4.60 -1.46
CA PHE A 116 -6.83 -3.81 -1.87
C PHE A 116 -5.68 -4.76 -2.22
N PRO A 117 -5.06 -4.64 -3.40
CA PRO A 117 -3.99 -5.55 -3.80
C PRO A 117 -2.70 -5.28 -3.02
N ASP A 118 -1.95 -6.34 -2.74
CA ASP A 118 -0.55 -6.26 -2.33
C ASP A 118 0.31 -6.13 -3.60
N ILE A 119 0.77 -4.92 -3.91
CA ILE A 119 1.50 -4.63 -5.15
C ILE A 119 3.00 -4.66 -4.88
N THR A 120 3.59 -5.84 -4.96
CA THR A 120 5.02 -6.05 -4.65
C THR A 120 5.97 -5.48 -5.71
N THR A 121 5.46 -5.11 -6.88
CA THR A 121 6.24 -4.48 -7.97
C THR A 121 6.39 -2.97 -7.84
N ILE A 122 5.88 -2.37 -6.77
CA ILE A 122 6.07 -0.96 -6.40
C ILE A 122 6.92 -0.88 -5.12
N PRO A 123 8.24 -1.11 -5.19
CA PRO A 123 9.07 -1.30 -4.00
C PRO A 123 9.26 -0.05 -3.13
N HIS A 124 9.05 1.14 -3.70
CA HIS A 124 9.26 2.44 -3.04
C HIS A 124 7.95 3.17 -2.74
N LEU A 125 6.83 2.45 -2.60
CA LEU A 125 5.54 3.06 -2.32
C LEU A 125 5.56 3.81 -0.98
N LYS A 126 5.20 5.10 -1.02
CA LYS A 126 5.15 6.01 0.13
C LYS A 126 3.74 6.51 0.43
N THR A 127 2.96 6.73 -0.62
CA THR A 127 1.60 7.25 -0.50
C THR A 127 0.61 6.30 -1.16
N LEU A 128 -0.39 5.92 -0.39
CA LEU A 128 -1.52 5.15 -0.88
C LEU A 128 -2.80 5.93 -0.62
N PHE A 129 -3.45 6.35 -1.68
CA PHE A 129 -4.75 6.98 -1.62
C PHE A 129 -5.82 6.05 -2.18
N PHE A 130 -6.77 5.72 -1.32
CA PHE A 130 -7.85 4.81 -1.61
C PHE A 130 -9.12 5.32 -0.92
N ALA A 131 -9.84 6.22 -1.56
CA ALA A 131 -11.00 6.84 -0.97
C ALA A 131 -12.20 6.85 -1.93
N ASP A 132 -13.37 6.56 -1.41
CA ASP A 132 -14.65 6.84 -2.07
C ASP A 132 -15.10 8.27 -1.75
N PRO A 133 -15.87 8.91 -2.64
CA PRO A 133 -16.52 10.17 -2.32
C PRO A 133 -17.39 10.03 -1.05
N PRO A 134 -17.41 11.04 -0.18
CA PRO A 134 -18.18 11.03 1.05
C PRO A 134 -19.64 10.62 0.85
N GLY A 135 -20.17 9.76 1.72
CA GLY A 135 -21.56 9.29 1.69
C GLY A 135 -21.86 8.16 0.71
N ARG A 136 -20.88 7.62 0.02
CA ARG A 136 -21.02 6.43 -0.82
C ARG A 136 -20.38 5.20 -0.17
N LEU A 137 -20.93 4.74 0.94
CA LEU A 137 -20.52 3.47 1.57
C LEU A 137 -20.94 2.26 0.70
N THR A 138 -20.46 2.20 -0.53
CA THR A 138 -20.92 1.22 -1.52
C THR A 138 -20.06 -0.02 -1.58
N ARG A 139 -18.94 -0.07 -0.82
CA ARG A 139 -18.00 -1.18 -0.88
C ARG A 139 -17.70 -1.78 0.45
N ASN A 140 -17.66 -3.09 0.38
CA ASN A 140 -17.05 -3.90 1.39
C ASN A 140 -15.57 -4.08 1.01
N LEU A 141 -14.68 -3.39 1.70
CA LEU A 141 -13.25 -3.46 1.47
C LEU A 141 -12.58 -4.37 2.48
N SER A 142 -11.82 -5.34 2.00
CA SER A 142 -10.88 -6.12 2.81
C SER A 142 -9.48 -5.52 2.66
N LEU A 143 -8.79 -5.31 3.77
CA LEU A 143 -7.42 -4.83 3.78
C LEU A 143 -6.47 -6.01 4.00
N PRO A 144 -5.48 -6.22 3.12
CA PRO A 144 -4.44 -7.21 3.34
C PRO A 144 -3.54 -6.79 4.49
N ASN A 145 -2.88 -7.75 5.09
CA ASN A 145 -1.82 -7.46 6.04
C ASN A 145 -0.55 -7.08 5.27
N TYR A 146 -0.36 -5.78 5.09
CA TYR A 146 0.77 -5.23 4.33
C TYR A 146 2.10 -5.52 5.02
N GLN A 147 2.90 -6.45 4.49
CA GLN A 147 4.16 -6.88 5.11
C GLN A 147 5.41 -6.14 4.59
N ASN A 148 5.32 -5.47 3.44
CA ASN A 148 6.52 -5.10 2.67
C ASN A 148 6.54 -3.65 2.17
N TYR A 149 6.06 -2.70 2.98
CA TYR A 149 6.06 -1.28 2.61
C TYR A 149 6.85 -0.43 3.62
N PRO A 150 8.18 -0.65 3.76
CA PRO A 150 8.99 0.01 4.79
C PRO A 150 9.09 1.53 4.64
N GLU A 151 8.84 2.06 3.42
CA GLU A 151 8.85 3.50 3.12
C GLU A 151 7.45 4.15 3.18
N MET A 152 6.39 3.38 3.46
CA MET A 152 5.03 3.92 3.51
C MET A 152 4.93 5.04 4.54
N ASP A 153 4.59 6.23 4.09
CA ASP A 153 4.46 7.45 4.89
C ASP A 153 2.99 7.82 5.14
N THR A 154 2.15 7.69 4.12
CA THR A 154 0.75 8.15 4.15
C THR A 154 -0.21 7.12 3.58
N ILE A 155 -1.27 6.83 4.32
CA ILE A 155 -2.40 6.02 3.85
C ILE A 155 -3.70 6.80 4.04
N THR A 156 -4.50 6.88 2.98
CA THR A 156 -5.86 7.41 3.01
C THR A 156 -6.83 6.34 2.52
N MET A 157 -7.76 5.92 3.38
CA MET A 157 -8.75 4.87 3.11
C MET A 157 -10.19 5.34 3.35
N SER A 158 -10.40 6.63 3.53
CA SER A 158 -11.68 7.21 3.95
C SER A 158 -12.85 6.88 3.00
N GLY A 159 -14.07 6.79 3.53
CA GLY A 159 -15.29 6.58 2.76
C GLY A 159 -15.56 5.13 2.34
N ASN A 160 -14.78 4.16 2.78
CA ASN A 160 -14.97 2.75 2.46
C ASN A 160 -15.67 2.01 3.61
N ASN A 161 -16.53 1.03 3.29
CA ASN A 161 -17.05 0.11 4.29
C ASN A 161 -16.03 -1.02 4.51
N LEU A 162 -15.36 -1.01 5.67
CA LEU A 162 -14.38 -2.04 5.99
C LEU A 162 -15.08 -3.36 6.34
N ILE A 163 -14.63 -4.46 5.73
CA ILE A 163 -15.01 -5.81 6.14
C ILE A 163 -13.81 -6.48 6.78
N GLY A 164 -13.96 -6.87 8.04
CA GLY A 164 -12.93 -7.53 8.80
C GLY A 164 -12.05 -6.58 9.60
N SER A 165 -11.00 -7.11 10.18
CA SER A 165 -10.10 -6.34 11.04
C SER A 165 -9.18 -5.42 10.23
N ILE A 166 -8.89 -4.25 10.79
CA ILE A 166 -7.82 -3.38 10.31
C ILE A 166 -6.48 -4.10 10.54
N PRO A 167 -5.56 -4.10 9.56
CA PRO A 167 -4.23 -4.69 9.73
C PRO A 167 -3.44 -3.97 10.82
N ASP A 168 -2.47 -4.66 11.41
CA ASP A 168 -1.65 -4.13 12.49
C ASP A 168 -0.50 -3.20 12.04
N PHE A 169 -0.40 -2.95 10.73
CA PHE A 169 0.61 -2.11 10.08
C PHE A 169 2.07 -2.52 10.35
N THR A 170 2.34 -3.77 10.71
CA THR A 170 3.70 -4.28 11.03
C THR A 170 4.70 -4.03 9.90
N GLY A 171 4.26 -4.08 8.64
CA GLY A 171 5.10 -3.84 7.47
C GLY A 171 5.39 -2.38 7.14
N MET A 172 4.92 -1.41 7.96
CA MET A 172 4.94 0.03 7.66
C MET A 172 5.54 0.88 8.78
N PRO A 173 6.77 0.63 9.22
CA PRO A 173 7.36 1.33 10.36
C PRO A 173 7.57 2.84 10.15
N ALA A 174 7.54 3.30 8.89
CA ALA A 174 7.70 4.71 8.54
C ALA A 174 6.38 5.50 8.49
N LEU A 175 5.21 4.85 8.74
CA LEU A 175 3.89 5.46 8.59
C LEU A 175 3.71 6.65 9.55
N LYS A 176 3.37 7.82 8.98
CA LYS A 176 3.16 9.07 9.70
C LYS A 176 1.73 9.60 9.63
N GLN A 177 1.02 9.32 8.56
CA GLN A 177 -0.32 9.84 8.34
C GLN A 177 -1.28 8.70 7.99
N LEU A 178 -2.34 8.55 8.77
CA LEU A 178 -3.34 7.51 8.60
C LEU A 178 -4.73 8.14 8.66
N TYR A 179 -5.44 8.11 7.54
CA TYR A 179 -6.81 8.64 7.40
C TYR A 179 -7.78 7.50 7.15
N MET A 180 -8.68 7.29 8.11
CA MET A 180 -9.67 6.21 8.13
C MET A 180 -11.07 6.74 8.52
N SER A 181 -11.44 7.91 8.02
CA SER A 181 -12.75 8.49 8.29
C SER A 181 -13.86 7.86 7.44
N GLU A 182 -15.11 7.89 7.94
CA GLU A 182 -16.30 7.40 7.23
C GLU A 182 -16.19 5.93 6.78
N MET A 183 -15.66 5.04 7.65
CA MET A 183 -15.44 3.63 7.31
C MET A 183 -16.34 2.65 8.10
N LEU A 184 -17.26 3.14 8.91
CA LEU A 184 -18.12 2.35 9.80
C LEU A 184 -17.36 1.49 10.83
N ILE A 185 -16.11 1.83 11.13
CA ILE A 185 -15.23 1.11 12.04
C ILE A 185 -15.83 1.09 13.45
N THR A 186 -15.88 -0.09 14.06
CA THR A 186 -16.22 -0.29 15.47
C THR A 186 -14.97 -0.36 16.37
N SER A 187 -15.13 -0.19 17.67
CA SER A 187 -14.00 -0.21 18.60
C SER A 187 -13.23 -1.53 18.59
N ASP A 188 -13.91 -2.65 18.36
CA ASP A 188 -13.31 -3.99 18.38
C ASP A 188 -12.44 -4.25 17.14
N GLU A 189 -12.58 -3.44 16.11
CA GLU A 189 -11.82 -3.54 14.86
C GLU A 189 -10.53 -2.70 14.88
N LEU A 190 -10.39 -1.77 15.82
CA LEU A 190 -9.20 -0.93 15.90
C LEU A 190 -7.96 -1.72 16.36
N PRO A 191 -6.82 -1.60 15.64
CA PRO A 191 -5.54 -2.11 16.11
C PRO A 191 -5.02 -1.27 17.30
N ASN A 192 -4.01 -1.79 17.97
CA ASN A 192 -3.36 -1.06 19.05
C ASN A 192 -2.30 -0.03 18.57
N PHE A 193 -2.09 0.10 17.27
CA PHE A 193 -1.12 1.00 16.61
C PHE A 193 0.34 0.86 17.08
N ASN A 194 0.72 -0.25 17.75
CA ASN A 194 2.04 -0.46 18.32
C ASN A 194 3.17 -0.50 17.29
N ASN A 195 2.86 -0.83 16.05
CA ASN A 195 3.85 -1.07 15.00
C ASN A 195 4.19 0.18 14.17
N ILE A 196 3.56 1.32 14.47
CA ILE A 196 3.73 2.60 13.74
C ILE A 196 4.15 3.75 14.67
N PRO A 197 5.32 3.66 15.32
CA PRO A 197 5.75 4.62 16.34
C PRO A 197 6.02 6.03 15.81
N LEU A 198 6.07 6.21 14.48
CA LEU A 198 6.27 7.51 13.84
C LEU A 198 4.96 8.22 13.50
N LEU A 199 3.80 7.66 13.85
CA LEU A 199 2.50 8.24 13.54
C LEU A 199 2.37 9.65 14.12
N ILE A 200 1.99 10.60 13.27
CA ILE A 200 1.82 12.04 13.57
C ILE A 200 0.34 12.42 13.48
N THR A 201 -0.36 11.89 12.48
CA THR A 201 -1.76 12.20 12.18
C THR A 201 -2.58 10.92 12.16
N LEU A 202 -3.67 10.89 12.93
CA LEU A 202 -4.67 9.82 12.92
C LEU A 202 -6.06 10.41 12.81
N ASP A 203 -6.74 10.14 11.70
CA ASP A 203 -8.13 10.51 11.52
C ASP A 203 -9.03 9.27 11.59
N LEU A 204 -9.84 9.20 12.61
CA LEU A 204 -10.85 8.18 12.89
C LEU A 204 -12.26 8.79 12.92
N SER A 205 -12.44 9.98 12.38
CA SER A 205 -13.73 10.68 12.43
C SER A 205 -14.83 9.95 11.67
N SER A 206 -16.09 10.20 12.03
CA SER A 206 -17.27 9.64 11.35
C SER A 206 -17.29 8.11 11.29
N ASN A 207 -16.94 7.46 12.39
CA ASN A 207 -16.98 6.00 12.56
C ASN A 207 -17.99 5.60 13.64
N GLN A 208 -17.98 4.34 14.09
CA GLN A 208 -18.89 3.81 15.12
C GLN A 208 -18.16 3.48 16.42
N LEU A 209 -17.11 4.23 16.75
CA LEU A 209 -16.30 3.98 17.93
C LEU A 209 -17.06 4.33 19.21
N THR A 210 -17.18 3.38 20.12
CA THR A 210 -17.72 3.58 21.49
C THR A 210 -16.62 3.76 22.51
N THR A 211 -15.44 3.24 22.23
CA THR A 211 -14.19 3.39 23.01
C THR A 211 -13.02 3.49 22.04
N ILE A 212 -11.86 3.95 22.52
CA ILE A 212 -10.60 3.92 21.76
C ILE A 212 -9.55 3.11 22.53
N PRO A 213 -8.55 2.52 21.84
CA PRO A 213 -7.45 1.84 22.50
C PRO A 213 -6.57 2.82 23.28
N ASP A 214 -5.79 2.28 24.23
CA ASP A 214 -4.74 3.05 24.88
C ASP A 214 -3.56 3.26 23.94
N PHE A 215 -3.34 4.49 23.52
CA PHE A 215 -2.32 4.88 22.53
C PHE A 215 -0.89 4.94 23.12
N GLN A 216 -0.43 3.88 23.78
CA GLN A 216 0.86 3.87 24.49
C GLN A 216 2.10 4.00 23.61
N ASN A 217 2.02 3.59 22.33
CA ASN A 217 3.20 3.38 21.49
C ASN A 217 3.29 4.32 20.29
N ILE A 218 2.51 5.39 20.27
CA ILE A 218 2.53 6.44 19.23
C ILE A 218 2.87 7.82 19.81
N PRO A 219 4.04 7.99 20.43
CA PRO A 219 4.40 9.20 21.19
C PRO A 219 4.55 10.45 20.32
N ASN A 220 4.54 10.30 19.00
CA ASN A 220 4.69 11.38 18.04
C ASN A 220 3.36 11.95 17.55
N LEU A 221 2.22 11.39 17.97
CA LEU A 221 0.91 11.85 17.55
C LEU A 221 0.68 13.32 17.98
N THR A 222 0.36 14.17 17.00
CA THR A 222 0.05 15.59 17.20
C THR A 222 -1.35 15.97 16.74
N PHE A 223 -2.00 15.12 15.95
CA PHE A 223 -3.35 15.30 15.45
C PHE A 223 -4.13 13.99 15.58
N LEU A 224 -5.26 14.04 16.28
CA LEU A 224 -6.20 12.95 16.44
C LEU A 224 -7.61 13.48 16.22
N ASP A 225 -8.29 13.02 15.15
CA ASP A 225 -9.70 13.34 14.92
C ASP A 225 -10.59 12.15 15.29
N LEU A 226 -11.48 12.37 16.25
CA LEU A 226 -12.48 11.40 16.75
C LEU A 226 -13.91 11.93 16.57
N ASN A 227 -14.10 13.05 15.87
CA ASN A 227 -15.42 13.66 15.70
C ASN A 227 -16.41 12.68 15.08
N ALA A 228 -17.70 12.88 15.34
CA ALA A 228 -18.79 12.06 14.78
C ALA A 228 -18.61 10.54 15.02
N ASN A 229 -18.24 10.16 16.24
CA ASN A 229 -18.22 8.81 16.76
C ASN A 229 -19.27 8.62 17.87
N LEU A 230 -19.34 7.43 18.45
CA LEU A 230 -20.29 7.04 19.50
C LEU A 230 -19.63 6.99 20.89
N LEU A 231 -18.55 7.74 21.12
CA LEU A 231 -17.80 7.75 22.36
C LEU A 231 -18.69 8.21 23.53
N THR A 232 -18.75 7.42 24.58
CA THR A 232 -19.54 7.72 25.80
C THR A 232 -18.69 8.32 26.91
N ASN A 233 -17.39 8.16 26.85
CA ASN A 233 -16.44 8.68 27.82
C ASN A 233 -15.35 9.50 27.13
N THR A 234 -14.79 10.47 27.84
CA THR A 234 -13.59 11.17 27.38
C THR A 234 -12.41 10.22 27.40
N PRO A 235 -11.72 10.00 26.28
CA PRO A 235 -10.52 9.18 26.25
C PRO A 235 -9.40 9.72 27.14
N ASP A 236 -8.54 8.84 27.64
CA ASP A 236 -7.33 9.23 28.34
C ASP A 236 -6.18 9.43 27.33
N PHE A 237 -5.62 10.63 27.31
CA PHE A 237 -4.53 11.00 26.40
C PHE A 237 -3.18 11.16 27.10
N GLN A 238 -3.01 10.65 28.33
CA GLN A 238 -1.76 10.79 29.09
C GLN A 238 -0.53 10.21 28.40
N ASN A 239 -0.75 9.23 27.53
CA ASN A 239 0.32 8.59 26.75
C ASN A 239 0.65 9.33 25.43
N LEU A 240 0.00 10.45 25.15
CA LEU A 240 0.17 11.26 23.94
C LEU A 240 0.77 12.64 24.27
N PRO A 241 2.08 12.70 24.57
CA PRO A 241 2.68 13.93 25.12
C PRO A 241 2.77 15.09 24.12
N LYS A 242 2.47 14.86 22.85
CA LYS A 242 2.53 15.87 21.80
C LYS A 242 1.16 16.28 21.23
N LEU A 243 0.08 15.63 21.68
CA LEU A 243 -1.29 15.89 21.25
C LEU A 243 -1.84 17.23 21.78
#